data_8c39fa5ba9f6af64dfe59934cdba9d26
#
_entry.id   8c39fa5ba9f6af64dfe59934cdba9d26
#
_cell.length_a   1.000
_cell.length_b   1.000
_cell.length_c   1.000
_cell.angle_alpha   90.00
_cell.angle_beta   90.00
_cell.angle_gamma   90.00
#
_symmetry.space_group_name_H-M   'P 1'
#
loop_
_entity.id
_entity.type
_entity.pdbx_description
1 polymer ?
#
loop_
_entity_poly.entity_id
_entity_poly.type
_entity_poly.pdbx_seq_one_letter_code
_entity_poly.pdbx_strand_id
1 'polypeptide(L)'
;LTEEINDYEFLDWRPNVFTNTQRVESAIHDGLLEKDVVLEDGCYIESSWLAGSTVVKRGAIVSQMILQDMTVPEDTVWHGIRLKEQNAYLVRTYAVTDNPKKTLEENAGFLKGTLQTFLEDNGLCTDDLWDTQDHSLWNAKLYSAHPAQDQAAEEALLLWKMSCKEADEEEVCAWKARKRYSLCESFAQGDTAHFVEWNEELENRILIERFLKALKGGENYIAALKIFGEEELNEKQYEILMEKADHMEFSEKIRVLYAISRSMKYQSVTFHGASYDLVEQKCFSEIQKMLFQKSFIRHAADYKIAKEVVQIKLPVRVNWGGGWTDTPPYCNENGGVVLNAPILLKGEKPIEVEIKKIPEYRIEFASLDFYAYGKAETVEEIQDCHNPYDSFALHKAALIACGVIPLDGHAELREILKKMGGGFYLSTKVCNVPKGSGLGTSSILSGACVKAIGEFLGQSWSDSQVYELVLNMEQIMSTGGGWQDQVGGLTPGVKYITSRPGIRQKIHVTYLELDQDTKKELQE
;
A
#
# COMPACT_ATOMS: atom_id res chain seq x y z
N LEU A 1 10.80 39.29 -13.33
CA LEU A 1 9.93 38.09 -13.42
C LEU A 1 9.34 37.73 -12.05
N THR A 2 10.13 37.73 -10.99
CA THR A 2 9.69 37.42 -9.61
C THR A 2 8.76 38.46 -9.01
N GLU A 3 8.96 39.74 -9.27
CA GLU A 3 8.02 40.81 -8.89
C GLU A 3 6.70 40.69 -9.66
N GLU A 4 6.78 40.39 -10.96
CA GLU A 4 5.61 40.21 -11.83
C GLU A 4 4.77 39.00 -11.45
N ILE A 5 5.37 37.87 -11.05
CA ILE A 5 4.64 36.64 -10.66
C ILE A 5 3.75 36.87 -9.43
N ASN A 6 4.18 37.70 -8.48
CA ASN A 6 3.42 38.01 -7.29
C ASN A 6 2.23 38.95 -7.55
N ASP A 7 2.25 39.69 -8.67
CA ASP A 7 1.21 40.64 -9.04
C ASP A 7 0.14 40.04 -9.96
N TYR A 8 0.32 38.82 -10.46
CA TYR A 8 -0.66 38.15 -11.31
C TYR A 8 -1.63 37.28 -10.50
N GLU A 9 -2.91 37.63 -10.49
CA GLU A 9 -4.00 36.73 -10.16
C GLU A 9 -4.37 35.92 -11.39
N PHE A 10 -3.98 34.64 -11.41
CA PHE A 10 -4.36 33.74 -12.49
C PHE A 10 -5.80 33.25 -12.27
N LEU A 11 -6.72 33.68 -13.14
CA LEU A 11 -8.04 33.12 -13.24
C LEU A 11 -7.93 31.67 -13.72
N ASP A 12 -8.57 30.75 -13.00
CA ASP A 12 -8.56 29.30 -13.28
C ASP A 12 -7.19 28.60 -13.20
N TRP A 13 -6.19 29.25 -12.66
CA TRP A 13 -4.91 28.59 -12.46
C TRP A 13 -5.00 27.57 -11.30
N ARG A 14 -4.81 26.30 -11.62
CA ARG A 14 -4.77 25.21 -10.65
C ARG A 14 -3.40 24.54 -10.71
N PRO A 15 -2.45 24.97 -9.86
CA PRO A 15 -1.14 24.35 -9.85
C PRO A 15 -1.26 22.87 -9.50
N ASN A 16 -0.56 22.02 -10.24
CA ASN A 16 -0.41 20.64 -9.90
C ASN A 16 0.62 20.54 -8.76
N VAL A 17 0.16 20.49 -7.52
CA VAL A 17 1.01 20.57 -6.33
C VAL A 17 0.61 19.50 -5.33
N PHE A 18 1.60 18.81 -4.79
CA PHE A 18 1.46 18.04 -3.56
C PHE A 18 2.42 18.58 -2.51
N THR A 19 1.92 18.92 -1.33
CA THR A 19 2.73 19.34 -0.17
C THR A 19 2.13 18.83 1.14
N ASN A 20 3.00 18.41 2.04
CA ASN A 20 2.68 18.11 3.45
C ASN A 20 3.08 19.26 4.39
N THR A 21 3.68 20.32 3.87
CA THR A 21 4.07 21.48 4.65
C THR A 21 2.87 22.35 5.03
N GLN A 22 3.04 23.23 6.02
CA GLN A 22 2.07 24.28 6.29
C GLN A 22 2.04 25.25 5.12
N ARG A 23 0.88 25.92 4.93
CA ARG A 23 0.73 26.93 3.90
C ARG A 23 1.65 28.11 4.21
N VAL A 24 2.47 28.48 3.25
CA VAL A 24 3.37 29.64 3.27
C VAL A 24 3.00 30.61 2.14
N GLU A 25 3.40 31.86 2.23
CA GLU A 25 3.24 32.85 1.15
C GLU A 25 4.30 32.63 0.07
N SER A 26 4.20 31.48 -0.60
CA SER A 26 5.10 31.05 -1.67
C SER A 26 4.30 30.47 -2.82
N ALA A 27 4.75 30.70 -4.05
CA ALA A 27 4.15 30.14 -5.24
C ALA A 27 4.79 28.79 -5.55
N ILE A 28 3.96 27.75 -5.75
CA ILE A 28 4.41 26.41 -6.11
C ILE A 28 3.67 25.97 -7.36
N HIS A 29 4.41 25.61 -8.39
CA HIS A 29 3.89 25.15 -9.66
C HIS A 29 4.52 23.80 -10.02
N ASP A 30 3.69 22.77 -10.17
CA ASP A 30 4.14 21.40 -10.44
C ASP A 30 5.26 20.96 -9.46
N GLY A 31 5.02 21.13 -8.17
CA GLY A 31 5.98 20.83 -7.11
C GLY A 31 5.53 19.67 -6.21
N LEU A 32 6.47 18.77 -5.91
CA LEU A 32 6.32 17.71 -4.92
C LEU A 32 7.16 18.04 -3.68
N LEU A 33 6.51 18.35 -2.57
CA LEU A 33 7.16 18.71 -1.31
C LEU A 33 6.83 17.68 -0.25
N GLU A 34 7.86 17.05 0.31
CA GLU A 34 7.73 16.11 1.41
C GLU A 34 7.51 16.81 2.76
N LYS A 35 7.14 16.04 3.77
CA LYS A 35 6.63 16.56 5.05
C LYS A 35 7.60 17.50 5.78
N ASP A 36 8.89 17.20 5.73
CA ASP A 36 9.90 17.90 6.53
C ASP A 36 10.55 19.08 5.79
N VAL A 37 10.11 19.35 4.56
CA VAL A 37 10.56 20.48 3.75
C VAL A 37 10.04 21.78 4.33
N VAL A 38 10.92 22.78 4.44
CA VAL A 38 10.62 24.13 4.93
C VAL A 38 10.79 25.15 3.80
N LEU A 39 9.72 25.88 3.49
CA LEU A 39 9.78 27.05 2.60
C LEU A 39 9.64 28.30 3.45
N GLU A 40 10.57 29.26 3.30
CA GLU A 40 10.43 30.61 3.82
C GLU A 40 9.57 31.46 2.86
N ASP A 41 9.16 32.66 3.29
CA ASP A 41 8.25 33.51 2.53
C ASP A 41 8.82 33.97 1.18
N GLY A 42 7.95 34.11 0.18
CA GLY A 42 8.31 34.64 -1.14
C GLY A 42 9.09 33.67 -2.02
N CYS A 43 9.15 32.38 -1.68
CA CYS A 43 9.79 31.38 -2.54
C CYS A 43 8.94 31.05 -3.77
N TYR A 44 9.59 30.70 -4.88
CA TYR A 44 8.95 30.14 -6.06
C TYR A 44 9.54 28.75 -6.39
N ILE A 45 8.68 27.73 -6.44
CA ILE A 45 9.06 26.35 -6.72
C ILE A 45 8.36 25.92 -8.01
N GLU A 46 9.12 25.43 -8.99
CA GLU A 46 8.60 24.97 -10.27
C GLU A 46 9.19 23.62 -10.64
N SER A 47 8.34 22.71 -11.08
CA SER A 47 8.74 21.40 -11.63
C SER A 47 9.83 20.70 -10.80
N SER A 48 9.67 20.71 -9.49
CA SER A 48 10.71 20.27 -8.55
C SER A 48 10.19 19.33 -7.49
N TRP A 49 11.05 18.42 -7.05
CA TRP A 49 10.81 17.52 -5.92
C TRP A 49 11.77 17.86 -4.78
N LEU A 50 11.21 18.31 -3.66
CA LEU A 50 11.95 18.66 -2.44
C LEU A 50 11.64 17.63 -1.36
N ALA A 51 12.70 17.05 -0.79
CA ALA A 51 12.60 15.95 0.15
C ALA A 51 13.49 16.15 1.39
N GLY A 52 13.25 15.33 2.41
CA GLY A 52 14.01 15.35 3.64
C GLY A 52 13.96 16.69 4.38
N SER A 53 15.05 17.08 5.01
CA SER A 53 15.21 18.35 5.76
C SER A 53 15.55 19.56 4.87
N THR A 54 15.12 19.53 3.59
CA THR A 54 15.39 20.63 2.65
C THR A 54 14.74 21.94 3.10
N VAL A 55 15.53 23.02 3.08
CA VAL A 55 15.10 24.37 3.43
C VAL A 55 15.31 25.29 2.22
N VAL A 56 14.26 25.95 1.77
CA VAL A 56 14.34 27.01 0.75
C VAL A 56 14.18 28.35 1.44
N LYS A 57 15.24 29.17 1.40
CA LYS A 57 15.29 30.46 2.07
C LYS A 57 14.48 31.51 1.31
N ARG A 58 14.12 32.58 2.01
CA ARG A 58 13.26 33.65 1.51
C ARG A 58 13.66 34.14 0.11
N GLY A 59 12.68 34.35 -0.76
CA GLY A 59 12.86 34.91 -2.10
C GLY A 59 13.60 34.00 -3.10
N ALA A 60 13.94 32.77 -2.72
CA ALA A 60 14.62 31.84 -3.61
C ALA A 60 13.68 31.21 -4.63
N ILE A 61 14.21 30.95 -5.82
CA ILE A 61 13.53 30.28 -6.94
C ILE A 61 14.22 28.93 -7.18
N VAL A 62 13.42 27.85 -7.17
CA VAL A 62 13.89 26.50 -7.47
C VAL A 62 13.10 25.95 -8.65
N SER A 63 13.77 25.57 -9.71
CA SER A 63 13.16 25.05 -10.94
C SER A 63 13.89 23.82 -11.43
N GLN A 64 13.13 22.78 -11.77
CA GLN A 64 13.59 21.51 -12.34
C GLN A 64 14.65 20.78 -11.49
N MET A 65 14.45 20.77 -10.19
CA MET A 65 15.39 20.22 -9.21
C MET A 65 14.81 19.03 -8.44
N ILE A 66 15.67 18.07 -8.11
CA ILE A 66 15.45 17.14 -7.00
C ILE A 66 16.42 17.57 -5.89
N LEU A 67 15.90 17.97 -4.74
CA LEU A 67 16.71 18.38 -3.59
C LEU A 67 16.35 17.56 -2.38
N GLN A 68 17.36 16.99 -1.73
CA GLN A 68 17.21 16.25 -0.50
C GLN A 68 18.23 16.74 0.54
N ASP A 69 17.75 17.08 1.74
CA ASP A 69 18.58 17.48 2.87
C ASP A 69 19.51 18.68 2.58
N MET A 70 19.05 19.63 1.77
CA MET A 70 19.83 20.79 1.32
C MET A 70 19.20 22.11 1.75
N THR A 71 20.03 23.15 1.81
CA THR A 71 19.56 24.53 2.02
C THR A 71 19.81 25.36 0.79
N VAL A 72 18.75 25.86 0.15
CA VAL A 72 18.83 26.84 -0.94
C VAL A 72 18.95 28.23 -0.34
N PRO A 73 19.99 29.01 -0.68
CA PRO A 73 20.20 30.33 -0.11
C PRO A 73 19.12 31.35 -0.51
N GLU A 74 18.97 32.38 0.31
CA GLU A 74 18.02 33.47 0.07
C GLU A 74 18.27 34.23 -1.23
N ASP A 75 17.20 34.68 -1.87
CA ASP A 75 17.23 35.53 -3.08
C ASP A 75 18.06 34.95 -4.23
N THR A 76 18.15 33.62 -4.33
CA THR A 76 18.87 32.91 -5.41
C THR A 76 17.93 32.16 -6.35
N VAL A 77 18.36 32.01 -7.59
CA VAL A 77 17.76 31.10 -8.56
C VAL A 77 18.59 29.84 -8.63
N TRP A 78 17.94 28.70 -8.49
CA TRP A 78 18.52 27.35 -8.73
C TRP A 78 17.70 26.68 -9.81
N HIS A 79 18.33 26.52 -10.98
CA HIS A 79 17.69 25.92 -12.14
C HIS A 79 18.48 24.70 -12.61
N GLY A 80 17.91 23.51 -12.46
CA GLY A 80 18.50 22.25 -12.90
C GLY A 80 18.42 22.08 -14.42
N ILE A 81 19.52 21.68 -15.04
CA ILE A 81 19.60 21.40 -16.47
C ILE A 81 20.29 20.07 -16.69
N ARG A 82 19.72 19.21 -17.53
CA ARG A 82 20.41 18.05 -18.09
C ARG A 82 21.03 18.42 -19.42
N LEU A 83 22.28 18.05 -19.60
CA LEU A 83 23.00 18.28 -20.88
C LEU A 83 22.77 17.11 -21.84
N LYS A 84 22.36 17.41 -23.07
CA LYS A 84 21.92 16.45 -24.08
C LYS A 84 22.98 15.41 -24.47
N GLU A 85 24.22 15.86 -24.68
CA GLU A 85 25.29 14.98 -25.19
C GLU A 85 26.04 14.19 -24.12
N GLN A 86 25.99 14.62 -22.86
CA GLN A 86 26.85 14.08 -21.79
C GLN A 86 26.10 13.28 -20.73
N ASN A 87 24.78 13.22 -20.81
CA ASN A 87 23.94 12.61 -19.77
C ASN A 87 24.35 13.09 -18.36
N ALA A 88 24.61 14.37 -18.22
CA ALA A 88 25.09 15.01 -17.00
C ALA A 88 24.18 16.19 -16.63
N TYR A 89 24.19 16.54 -15.36
CA TYR A 89 23.38 17.61 -14.79
C TYR A 89 24.25 18.78 -14.39
N LEU A 90 23.75 19.99 -14.56
CA LEU A 90 24.30 21.20 -13.95
C LEU A 90 23.17 22.01 -13.31
N VAL A 91 23.53 22.84 -12.34
CA VAL A 91 22.60 23.79 -11.71
C VAL A 91 23.08 25.20 -12.02
N ARG A 92 22.25 25.96 -12.72
CA ARG A 92 22.44 27.40 -12.89
C ARG A 92 22.06 28.07 -11.59
N THR A 93 23.00 28.78 -10.99
CA THR A 93 22.73 29.60 -9.79
C THR A 93 23.20 31.03 -10.01
N TYR A 94 22.36 31.99 -9.64
CA TYR A 94 22.62 33.42 -9.66
C TYR A 94 21.62 34.13 -8.73
N ALA A 95 21.85 35.39 -8.38
CA ALA A 95 20.87 36.12 -7.59
C ALA A 95 19.65 36.51 -8.45
N VAL A 96 18.48 36.57 -7.82
CA VAL A 96 17.21 37.00 -8.47
C VAL A 96 17.36 38.38 -9.14
N THR A 97 18.23 39.23 -8.63
CA THR A 97 18.51 40.58 -9.14
C THR A 97 19.63 40.64 -10.18
N ASP A 98 20.32 39.53 -10.43
CA ASP A 98 21.44 39.53 -11.40
C ASP A 98 20.92 39.71 -12.82
N ASN A 99 21.63 40.56 -13.59
CA ASN A 99 21.33 40.78 -15.00
C ASN A 99 22.36 40.06 -15.89
N PRO A 100 21.98 38.94 -16.54
CA PRO A 100 22.91 38.17 -17.37
C PRO A 100 23.55 38.93 -18.53
N LYS A 101 22.94 40.03 -18.97
CA LYS A 101 23.43 40.84 -20.09
C LYS A 101 24.49 41.87 -19.68
N LYS A 102 24.62 42.15 -18.37
CA LYS A 102 25.67 43.06 -17.90
C LYS A 102 27.04 42.42 -17.97
N THR A 103 28.03 43.24 -18.29
CA THR A 103 29.44 42.83 -18.38
C THR A 103 30.20 43.13 -17.10
N LEU A 104 31.41 42.58 -16.98
CA LEU A 104 32.35 42.87 -15.90
C LEU A 104 32.60 44.39 -15.76
N GLU A 105 32.78 45.06 -16.89
CA GLU A 105 33.04 46.50 -16.99
C GLU A 105 31.83 47.35 -16.54
N GLU A 106 30.62 46.80 -16.66
CA GLU A 106 29.36 47.40 -16.20
C GLU A 106 29.04 47.02 -14.75
N ASN A 107 29.99 46.42 -14.05
CA ASN A 107 29.82 45.96 -12.66
C ASN A 107 28.65 44.96 -12.51
N ALA A 108 28.64 43.92 -13.35
CA ALA A 108 27.61 42.86 -13.29
C ALA A 108 27.54 42.21 -11.91
N GLY A 109 26.33 42.11 -11.36
CA GLY A 109 26.06 41.36 -10.12
C GLY A 109 26.27 39.87 -10.32
N PHE A 110 26.72 39.18 -9.29
CA PHE A 110 26.74 37.74 -9.20
C PHE A 110 26.59 37.31 -7.72
N LEU A 111 25.45 36.65 -7.43
CA LEU A 111 25.08 36.16 -6.08
C LEU A 111 25.16 37.29 -5.02
N LYS A 112 26.03 37.17 -4.00
CA LYS A 112 26.16 38.16 -2.92
C LYS A 112 27.00 39.36 -3.29
N GLY A 113 27.62 39.41 -4.44
CA GLY A 113 28.53 40.47 -4.85
C GLY A 113 28.42 40.83 -6.32
N THR A 114 29.56 41.15 -6.91
CA THR A 114 29.72 41.41 -8.33
C THR A 114 30.70 40.38 -8.97
N LEU A 115 30.69 40.23 -10.28
CA LEU A 115 31.68 39.38 -10.94
C LEU A 115 33.11 39.84 -10.63
N GLN A 116 33.34 41.14 -10.48
CA GLN A 116 34.66 41.68 -10.13
C GLN A 116 35.08 41.21 -8.72
N THR A 117 34.19 41.35 -7.72
CA THR A 117 34.49 40.89 -6.36
C THR A 117 34.63 39.37 -6.29
N PHE A 118 33.84 38.62 -7.06
CA PHE A 118 33.96 37.17 -7.19
C PHE A 118 35.34 36.73 -7.69
N LEU A 119 35.87 37.40 -8.72
CA LEU A 119 37.23 37.13 -9.23
C LEU A 119 38.31 37.45 -8.17
N GLU A 120 38.25 38.65 -7.57
CA GLU A 120 39.24 39.12 -6.61
C GLU A 120 39.28 38.24 -5.36
N ASP A 121 38.12 37.93 -4.81
CA ASP A 121 37.99 37.21 -3.56
C ASP A 121 38.41 35.71 -3.65
N ASN A 122 38.34 35.15 -4.85
CA ASN A 122 38.70 33.74 -5.11
C ASN A 122 40.03 33.59 -5.88
N GLY A 123 40.80 34.68 -6.07
CA GLY A 123 42.10 34.65 -6.77
C GLY A 123 41.98 34.19 -8.23
N LEU A 124 40.88 34.56 -8.90
CA LEU A 124 40.60 34.21 -10.27
C LEU A 124 40.95 35.36 -11.20
N CYS A 125 41.24 35.06 -12.47
CA CYS A 125 41.40 36.06 -13.54
C CYS A 125 40.28 35.94 -14.58
N THR A 126 40.20 36.91 -15.49
CA THR A 126 39.19 36.95 -16.55
C THR A 126 39.21 35.69 -17.40
N ASP A 127 40.42 35.19 -17.76
CA ASP A 127 40.59 33.99 -18.56
C ASP A 127 40.06 32.71 -17.86
N ASP A 128 39.85 32.75 -16.54
CA ASP A 128 39.24 31.64 -15.82
C ASP A 128 37.72 31.52 -16.07
N LEU A 129 37.08 32.64 -16.46
CA LEU A 129 35.63 32.65 -16.67
C LEU A 129 35.22 32.85 -18.13
N TRP A 130 36.05 33.47 -18.96
CA TRP A 130 35.68 33.75 -20.35
C TRP A 130 36.73 33.33 -21.37
N ASP A 131 36.27 32.71 -22.47
CA ASP A 131 37.08 32.44 -23.67
C ASP A 131 36.83 33.49 -24.75
N THR A 132 36.01 34.49 -24.49
CA THR A 132 35.59 35.51 -25.46
C THR A 132 35.85 36.91 -24.92
N GLN A 133 35.75 37.94 -25.79
CA GLN A 133 35.87 39.35 -25.39
C GLN A 133 34.58 39.89 -24.73
N ASP A 134 33.48 39.13 -24.77
CA ASP A 134 32.24 39.49 -24.10
C ASP A 134 32.24 38.93 -22.66
N HIS A 135 32.67 39.76 -21.73
CA HIS A 135 32.76 39.44 -20.28
C HIS A 135 31.41 39.60 -19.56
N SER A 136 30.31 39.27 -20.24
CA SER A 136 28.98 39.27 -19.59
C SER A 136 28.79 38.07 -18.69
N LEU A 137 27.88 38.20 -17.72
CA LEU A 137 27.45 37.07 -16.87
C LEU A 137 26.86 35.93 -17.73
N TRP A 138 26.23 36.26 -18.87
CA TRP A 138 25.70 35.29 -19.82
C TRP A 138 26.74 34.32 -20.36
N ASN A 139 27.97 34.82 -20.59
CA ASN A 139 29.09 34.06 -21.15
C ASN A 139 30.08 33.57 -20.08
N ALA A 140 29.92 33.92 -18.82
CA ALA A 140 30.82 33.49 -17.74
C ALA A 140 30.69 31.98 -17.50
N LYS A 141 31.77 31.21 -17.58
CA LYS A 141 31.86 29.78 -17.35
C LYS A 141 31.89 29.47 -15.85
N LEU A 142 30.71 29.35 -15.27
CA LEU A 142 30.51 29.21 -13.82
C LEU A 142 30.07 27.80 -13.42
N TYR A 143 29.37 27.06 -14.26
CA TYR A 143 28.60 25.89 -13.90
C TYR A 143 29.24 24.60 -14.34
N SER A 144 29.64 23.71 -13.45
CA SER A 144 30.18 22.39 -13.79
C SER A 144 29.05 21.37 -13.98
N ALA A 145 29.28 20.43 -14.90
CA ALA A 145 28.38 19.33 -15.14
C ALA A 145 28.79 18.09 -14.33
N HIS A 146 27.80 17.44 -13.71
CA HIS A 146 27.97 16.28 -12.83
C HIS A 146 27.10 15.10 -13.28
N PRO A 147 27.51 13.84 -13.03
CA PRO A 147 26.72 12.68 -13.40
C PRO A 147 25.41 12.55 -12.63
N ALA A 148 25.28 13.19 -11.46
CA ALA A 148 24.09 13.18 -10.63
C ALA A 148 23.64 14.60 -10.25
N GLN A 149 22.35 14.77 -10.02
CA GLN A 149 21.75 16.09 -9.80
C GLN A 149 22.07 16.66 -8.41
N ASP A 150 22.22 15.80 -7.39
CA ASP A 150 22.67 16.16 -6.05
C ASP A 150 24.07 16.79 -6.06
N GLN A 151 25.00 16.22 -6.80
CA GLN A 151 26.35 16.75 -6.98
C GLN A 151 26.33 18.12 -7.69
N ALA A 152 25.45 18.29 -8.68
CA ALA A 152 25.27 19.57 -9.33
C ALA A 152 24.67 20.64 -8.39
N ALA A 153 23.81 20.24 -7.46
CA ALA A 153 23.26 21.10 -6.42
C ALA A 153 24.33 21.48 -5.38
N GLU A 154 25.19 20.56 -4.98
CA GLU A 154 26.35 20.85 -4.12
C GLU A 154 27.28 21.88 -4.74
N GLU A 155 27.49 21.81 -6.06
CA GLU A 155 28.27 22.81 -6.79
C GLU A 155 27.62 24.19 -6.79
N ALA A 156 26.29 24.27 -6.91
CA ALA A 156 25.57 25.53 -6.76
C ALA A 156 25.75 26.16 -5.38
N LEU A 157 25.78 25.32 -4.33
CA LEU A 157 26.07 25.75 -2.96
C LEU A 157 27.53 26.21 -2.81
N LEU A 158 28.47 25.54 -3.50
CA LEU A 158 29.87 25.98 -3.53
C LEU A 158 30.01 27.36 -4.16
N LEU A 159 29.35 27.65 -5.28
CA LEU A 159 29.34 28.98 -5.89
C LEU A 159 28.80 30.05 -4.94
N TRP A 160 27.76 29.73 -4.17
CA TRP A 160 27.28 30.60 -3.12
C TRP A 160 28.34 30.86 -2.04
N LYS A 161 29.00 29.82 -1.51
CA LYS A 161 30.10 29.96 -0.54
C LYS A 161 31.24 30.81 -1.09
N MET A 162 31.63 30.58 -2.36
CA MET A 162 32.63 31.40 -3.04
C MET A 162 32.24 32.88 -3.08
N SER A 163 30.97 33.18 -3.35
CA SER A 163 30.46 34.56 -3.37
C SER A 163 30.40 35.22 -1.98
N CYS A 164 30.34 34.42 -0.91
CA CYS A 164 30.36 34.85 0.47
C CYS A 164 31.77 34.87 1.11
N LYS A 165 32.82 34.44 0.39
CA LYS A 165 34.19 34.23 0.89
C LYS A 165 34.26 33.12 1.96
N GLU A 166 33.42 32.15 1.87
CA GLU A 166 33.33 31.00 2.79
C GLU A 166 33.94 29.73 2.23
N ALA A 167 34.30 29.70 0.94
CA ALA A 167 34.99 28.59 0.31
C ALA A 167 36.48 28.63 0.63
N ASP A 168 37.07 27.45 0.86
CA ASP A 168 38.50 27.35 1.05
C ASP A 168 39.28 27.24 -0.29
N GLU A 169 40.61 27.36 -0.22
CA GLU A 169 41.48 27.35 -1.42
C GLU A 169 41.41 26.02 -2.17
N GLU A 170 41.19 24.88 -1.46
CA GLU A 170 41.09 23.56 -2.07
C GLU A 170 39.77 23.41 -2.85
N GLU A 171 38.66 23.88 -2.29
CA GLU A 171 37.35 23.94 -2.95
C GLU A 171 37.40 24.79 -4.24
N VAL A 172 38.03 25.96 -4.17
CA VAL A 172 38.18 26.87 -5.31
C VAL A 172 39.09 26.26 -6.41
N CYS A 173 40.23 25.69 -6.02
CA CYS A 173 41.12 25.00 -6.96
C CYS A 173 40.42 23.80 -7.64
N ALA A 174 39.67 23.00 -6.87
CA ALA A 174 38.94 21.88 -7.42
C ALA A 174 37.86 22.33 -8.40
N TRP A 175 37.13 23.40 -8.08
CA TRP A 175 36.13 24.01 -8.96
C TRP A 175 36.80 24.56 -10.25
N LYS A 176 37.91 25.27 -10.13
CA LYS A 176 38.66 25.84 -11.26
C LYS A 176 39.14 24.78 -12.22
N ALA A 177 39.55 23.61 -11.75
CA ALA A 177 40.05 22.50 -12.55
C ALA A 177 38.97 21.77 -13.37
N ARG A 178 37.69 21.98 -13.07
CA ARG A 178 36.56 21.30 -13.77
C ARG A 178 36.24 21.99 -15.08
N LYS A 179 35.65 21.21 -16.01
CA LYS A 179 35.02 21.80 -17.20
C LYS A 179 33.75 22.51 -16.77
N ARG A 180 33.66 23.79 -17.09
CA ARG A 180 32.51 24.63 -16.73
C ARG A 180 31.81 25.14 -17.99
N TYR A 181 30.53 25.46 -17.82
CA TYR A 181 29.63 25.97 -18.84
C TYR A 181 29.12 27.35 -18.41
N SER A 182 28.86 28.19 -19.40
CA SER A 182 28.16 29.46 -19.21
C SER A 182 26.65 29.29 -19.23
N LEU A 183 25.89 30.32 -18.91
CA LEU A 183 24.45 30.35 -19.16
C LEU A 183 24.14 30.11 -20.63
N CYS A 184 24.87 30.74 -21.52
CA CYS A 184 24.75 30.59 -22.98
C CYS A 184 24.94 29.13 -23.44
N GLU A 185 26.05 28.52 -23.05
CA GLU A 185 26.38 27.15 -23.43
C GLU A 185 25.38 26.15 -22.86
N SER A 186 24.97 26.30 -21.59
CA SER A 186 24.00 25.44 -20.94
C SER A 186 22.61 25.57 -21.55
N PHE A 187 22.25 26.75 -22.07
CA PHE A 187 21.00 26.94 -22.81
C PHE A 187 21.04 26.20 -24.15
N ALA A 188 22.14 26.32 -24.90
CA ALA A 188 22.29 25.67 -26.19
C ALA A 188 22.36 24.13 -26.11
N GLN A 189 22.91 23.60 -25.00
CA GLN A 189 23.14 22.16 -24.80
C GLN A 189 22.08 21.49 -23.90
N GLY A 190 21.10 22.21 -23.42
CA GLY A 190 20.02 21.68 -22.55
C GLY A 190 19.15 20.67 -23.28
N ASP A 191 18.78 19.60 -22.58
CA ASP A 191 17.94 18.52 -23.09
C ASP A 191 16.46 18.85 -22.85
N THR A 192 15.81 19.38 -23.86
CA THR A 192 14.37 19.72 -23.79
C THR A 192 13.44 18.50 -23.75
N ALA A 193 13.89 17.35 -24.30
CA ALA A 193 13.10 16.12 -24.21
C ALA A 193 13.05 15.60 -22.77
N HIS A 194 14.20 15.61 -22.09
CA HIS A 194 14.26 15.25 -20.67
C HIS A 194 13.38 16.14 -19.79
N PHE A 195 13.25 17.41 -20.12
CA PHE A 195 12.35 18.32 -19.40
C PHE A 195 10.87 17.85 -19.46
N VAL A 196 10.41 17.42 -20.64
CA VAL A 196 9.05 16.90 -20.81
C VAL A 196 8.86 15.61 -20.03
N GLU A 197 9.81 14.66 -20.17
CA GLU A 197 9.78 13.38 -19.44
C GLU A 197 9.78 13.58 -17.91
N TRP A 198 10.56 14.53 -17.43
CA TRP A 198 10.61 14.86 -16.01
C TRP A 198 9.29 15.42 -15.49
N ASN A 199 8.67 16.33 -16.23
CA ASN A 199 7.38 16.89 -15.84
C ASN A 199 6.28 15.82 -15.79
N GLU A 200 6.24 14.92 -16.78
CA GLU A 200 5.31 13.79 -16.79
C GLU A 200 5.54 12.85 -15.59
N GLU A 201 6.78 12.57 -15.25
CA GLU A 201 7.09 11.74 -14.07
C GLU A 201 6.68 12.44 -12.77
N LEU A 202 6.97 13.72 -12.64
CA LEU A 202 6.60 14.51 -11.46
C LEU A 202 5.07 14.58 -11.29
N GLU A 203 4.33 14.79 -12.37
CA GLU A 203 2.88 14.78 -12.37
C GLU A 203 2.34 13.43 -11.86
N ASN A 204 2.84 12.31 -12.39
CA ASN A 204 2.44 10.98 -11.92
C ASN A 204 2.70 10.83 -10.41
N ARG A 205 3.84 11.27 -9.90
CA ARG A 205 4.15 11.22 -8.46
C ARG A 205 3.21 12.09 -7.63
N ILE A 206 2.90 13.30 -8.08
CA ILE A 206 1.95 14.20 -7.41
C ILE A 206 0.55 13.57 -7.33
N LEU A 207 0.06 13.00 -8.43
CA LEU A 207 -1.22 12.32 -8.47
C LEU A 207 -1.25 11.11 -7.52
N ILE A 208 -0.17 10.34 -7.48
CA ILE A 208 -0.01 9.20 -6.57
C ILE A 208 -0.05 9.65 -5.11
N GLU A 209 0.66 10.70 -4.73
CA GLU A 209 0.64 11.19 -3.36
C GLU A 209 -0.75 11.71 -2.95
N ARG A 210 -1.46 12.37 -3.86
CA ARG A 210 -2.86 12.78 -3.65
C ARG A 210 -3.76 11.57 -3.43
N PHE A 211 -3.62 10.53 -4.26
CA PHE A 211 -4.35 9.28 -4.16
C PHE A 211 -4.09 8.57 -2.81
N LEU A 212 -2.84 8.43 -2.43
CA LEU A 212 -2.46 7.81 -1.15
C LEU A 212 -3.00 8.59 0.05
N LYS A 213 -2.95 9.91 -0.01
CA LYS A 213 -3.51 10.80 1.02
C LYS A 213 -5.03 10.66 1.13
N ALA A 214 -5.74 10.54 0.01
CA ALA A 214 -7.19 10.32 -0.01
C ALA A 214 -7.55 8.96 0.62
N LEU A 215 -6.87 7.89 0.23
CA LEU A 215 -7.06 6.57 0.85
C LEU A 215 -6.76 6.57 2.35
N LYS A 216 -5.71 7.25 2.78
CA LYS A 216 -5.36 7.37 4.20
C LYS A 216 -6.39 8.18 4.99
N GLY A 217 -7.01 9.18 4.35
CA GLY A 217 -8.09 9.98 4.90
C GLY A 217 -9.43 9.25 5.02
N GLY A 218 -9.52 7.99 4.59
CA GLY A 218 -10.72 7.17 4.71
C GLY A 218 -11.65 7.23 3.50
N GLU A 219 -11.24 7.87 2.40
CA GLU A 219 -12.02 7.82 1.16
C GLU A 219 -12.08 6.38 0.63
N ASN A 220 -13.21 6.03 0.00
CA ASN A 220 -13.30 4.75 -0.68
C ASN A 220 -12.41 4.76 -1.95
N TYR A 221 -12.02 3.58 -2.41
CA TYR A 221 -11.08 3.45 -3.53
C TYR A 221 -11.61 4.05 -4.84
N ILE A 222 -12.93 4.04 -5.09
CA ILE A 222 -13.54 4.64 -6.29
C ILE A 222 -13.36 6.15 -6.28
N ALA A 223 -13.66 6.81 -5.14
CA ALA A 223 -13.48 8.25 -5.01
C ALA A 223 -11.99 8.64 -5.13
N ALA A 224 -11.10 7.88 -4.51
CA ALA A 224 -9.66 8.11 -4.59
C ALA A 224 -9.12 7.91 -6.02
N LEU A 225 -9.56 6.89 -6.76
CA LEU A 225 -9.14 6.64 -8.15
C LEU A 225 -9.51 7.76 -9.12
N LYS A 226 -10.56 8.55 -8.84
CA LYS A 226 -10.93 9.71 -9.67
C LYS A 226 -9.84 10.79 -9.76
N ILE A 227 -8.85 10.75 -8.88
CA ILE A 227 -7.68 11.62 -8.94
C ILE A 227 -6.86 11.38 -10.22
N PHE A 228 -6.89 10.15 -10.75
CA PHE A 228 -6.22 9.79 -12.01
C PHE A 228 -7.09 10.04 -13.27
N GLY A 229 -8.17 10.79 -13.15
CA GLY A 229 -9.15 10.99 -14.21
C GLY A 229 -10.28 9.97 -14.17
N GLU A 230 -10.60 9.31 -15.26
CA GLU A 230 -11.70 8.35 -15.36
C GLU A 230 -11.51 7.03 -14.59
N GLU A 231 -10.84 7.07 -13.45
CA GLU A 231 -10.46 5.91 -12.61
C GLU A 231 -9.36 5.04 -13.26
N GLU A 232 -8.64 5.59 -14.22
CA GLU A 232 -7.64 4.90 -15.03
C GLU A 232 -6.22 5.15 -14.55
N LEU A 233 -5.57 4.09 -14.07
CA LEU A 233 -4.12 4.10 -13.82
C LEU A 233 -3.36 3.86 -15.11
N ASN A 234 -2.26 4.58 -15.31
CA ASN A 234 -1.29 4.25 -16.35
C ASN A 234 -0.19 3.30 -15.83
N GLU A 235 0.62 2.77 -16.76
CA GLU A 235 1.66 1.79 -16.42
C GLU A 235 2.72 2.35 -15.47
N LYS A 236 3.10 3.62 -15.62
CA LYS A 236 4.06 4.30 -14.74
C LYS A 236 3.53 4.48 -13.31
N GLN A 237 2.26 4.88 -13.19
CA GLN A 237 1.58 4.99 -11.89
C GLN A 237 1.47 3.62 -11.20
N TYR A 238 1.19 2.57 -11.97
CA TYR A 238 1.19 1.20 -11.46
C TYR A 238 2.55 0.81 -10.88
N GLU A 239 3.66 1.04 -11.61
CA GLU A 239 5.02 0.75 -11.13
C GLU A 239 5.31 1.44 -9.79
N ILE A 240 5.10 2.76 -9.73
CA ILE A 240 5.39 3.54 -8.53
C ILE A 240 4.51 3.09 -7.34
N LEU A 241 3.23 2.82 -7.59
CA LEU A 241 2.32 2.34 -6.54
C LEU A 241 2.70 0.95 -6.03
N MET A 242 3.12 0.04 -6.92
CA MET A 242 3.55 -1.30 -6.52
C MET A 242 4.85 -1.25 -5.70
N GLU A 243 5.82 -0.42 -6.07
CA GLU A 243 7.04 -0.19 -5.29
C GLU A 243 6.72 0.39 -3.90
N LYS A 244 5.90 1.45 -3.85
CA LYS A 244 5.48 2.05 -2.58
C LYS A 244 4.69 1.06 -1.70
N ALA A 245 3.81 0.24 -2.28
CA ALA A 245 3.01 -0.72 -1.55
C ALA A 245 3.85 -1.74 -0.76
N ASP A 246 5.02 -2.10 -1.26
CA ASP A 246 5.90 -3.06 -0.57
C ASP A 246 6.51 -2.49 0.72
N HIS A 247 6.52 -1.17 0.89
CA HIS A 247 7.05 -0.46 2.07
C HIS A 247 5.96 0.14 2.96
N MET A 248 4.67 -0.05 2.62
CA MET A 248 3.54 0.49 3.40
C MET A 248 3.16 -0.38 4.58
N GLU A 249 2.54 0.25 5.57
CA GLU A 249 1.82 -0.46 6.63
C GLU A 249 0.71 -1.34 6.04
N PHE A 250 0.45 -2.47 6.68
CA PHE A 250 -0.44 -3.50 6.15
C PHE A 250 -1.81 -2.98 5.65
N SER A 251 -2.48 -2.14 6.44
CA SER A 251 -3.82 -1.63 6.09
C SER A 251 -3.79 -0.71 4.85
N GLU A 252 -2.76 0.11 4.73
CA GLU A 252 -2.55 0.99 3.58
C GLU A 252 -2.20 0.15 2.33
N LYS A 253 -1.29 -0.82 2.47
CA LYS A 253 -0.90 -1.76 1.40
C LYS A 253 -2.11 -2.47 0.78
N ILE A 254 -2.98 -3.03 1.61
CA ILE A 254 -4.17 -3.75 1.15
C ILE A 254 -5.12 -2.83 0.37
N ARG A 255 -5.37 -1.62 0.85
CA ARG A 255 -6.21 -0.64 0.17
C ARG A 255 -5.65 -0.27 -1.20
N VAL A 256 -4.34 -0.03 -1.27
CA VAL A 256 -3.65 0.32 -2.52
C VAL A 256 -3.71 -0.85 -3.51
N LEU A 257 -3.33 -2.07 -3.11
CA LEU A 257 -3.37 -3.24 -3.98
C LEU A 257 -4.79 -3.51 -4.51
N TYR A 258 -5.80 -3.37 -3.65
CA TYR A 258 -7.18 -3.55 -4.06
C TYR A 258 -7.63 -2.48 -5.06
N ALA A 259 -7.31 -1.21 -4.82
CA ALA A 259 -7.61 -0.12 -5.74
C ALA A 259 -6.95 -0.33 -7.12
N ILE A 260 -5.66 -0.72 -7.14
CA ILE A 260 -4.94 -1.05 -8.38
C ILE A 260 -5.67 -2.17 -9.14
N SER A 261 -6.00 -3.28 -8.47
CA SER A 261 -6.69 -4.41 -9.12
C SER A 261 -8.04 -3.99 -9.73
N ARG A 262 -8.78 -3.11 -9.04
CA ARG A 262 -10.07 -2.61 -9.52
C ARG A 262 -9.94 -1.68 -10.70
N SER A 263 -8.97 -0.77 -10.70
CA SER A 263 -8.67 0.08 -11.85
C SER A 263 -8.27 -0.74 -13.07
N MET A 264 -7.34 -1.69 -12.93
CA MET A 264 -6.93 -2.59 -14.01
C MET A 264 -8.08 -3.43 -14.56
N LYS A 265 -8.98 -3.92 -13.69
CA LYS A 265 -10.17 -4.68 -14.09
C LYS A 265 -11.15 -3.80 -14.87
N TYR A 266 -11.38 -2.57 -14.43
CA TYR A 266 -12.25 -1.62 -15.10
C TYR A 266 -11.76 -1.30 -16.53
N GLN A 267 -10.46 -1.03 -16.66
CA GLN A 267 -9.80 -0.75 -17.93
C GLN A 267 -9.59 -2.00 -18.81
N SER A 268 -9.69 -3.20 -18.24
CA SER A 268 -9.33 -4.46 -18.91
C SER A 268 -7.88 -4.50 -19.40
N VAL A 269 -6.94 -3.95 -18.61
CA VAL A 269 -5.51 -3.85 -18.95
C VAL A 269 -4.65 -4.82 -18.12
N THR A 270 -3.45 -5.06 -18.64
CA THR A 270 -2.35 -5.73 -17.93
C THR A 270 -1.14 -4.81 -17.92
N PHE A 271 -0.43 -4.71 -16.80
CA PHE A 271 0.79 -3.94 -16.68
C PHE A 271 1.96 -4.87 -16.39
N HIS A 272 3.06 -4.77 -17.13
CA HIS A 272 4.26 -5.63 -17.01
C HIS A 272 3.93 -7.14 -16.96
N GLY A 273 2.91 -7.57 -17.68
CA GLY A 273 2.45 -8.96 -17.69
C GLY A 273 1.61 -9.37 -16.47
N ALA A 274 1.40 -8.48 -15.51
CA ALA A 274 0.49 -8.74 -14.39
C ALA A 274 -0.96 -8.40 -14.79
N SER A 275 -1.87 -9.36 -14.61
CA SER A 275 -3.31 -9.12 -14.73
C SER A 275 -3.90 -8.59 -13.43
N TYR A 276 -5.11 -8.01 -13.48
CA TYR A 276 -5.82 -7.60 -12.28
C TYR A 276 -6.01 -8.74 -11.27
N ASP A 277 -6.22 -9.97 -11.75
CA ASP A 277 -6.38 -11.15 -10.89
C ASP A 277 -5.12 -11.45 -10.08
N LEU A 278 -3.93 -11.30 -10.66
CA LEU A 278 -2.67 -11.49 -9.95
C LEU A 278 -2.47 -10.45 -8.84
N VAL A 279 -2.83 -9.19 -9.10
CA VAL A 279 -2.76 -8.13 -8.08
C VAL A 279 -3.80 -8.38 -6.97
N GLU A 280 -4.99 -8.81 -7.33
CA GLU A 280 -6.04 -9.18 -6.37
C GLU A 280 -5.61 -10.39 -5.51
N GLN A 281 -5.00 -11.41 -6.10
CA GLN A 281 -4.42 -12.55 -5.38
C GLN A 281 -3.29 -12.11 -4.43
N LYS A 282 -2.41 -11.19 -4.86
CA LYS A 282 -1.38 -10.62 -3.96
C LYS A 282 -2.05 -9.94 -2.76
N CYS A 283 -3.10 -9.16 -2.97
CA CYS A 283 -3.86 -8.52 -1.91
C CYS A 283 -4.42 -9.54 -0.90
N PHE A 284 -5.11 -10.57 -1.38
CA PHE A 284 -5.68 -11.61 -0.51
C PHE A 284 -4.61 -12.45 0.19
N SER A 285 -3.49 -12.77 -0.46
CA SER A 285 -2.39 -13.51 0.17
C SER A 285 -1.76 -12.74 1.33
N GLU A 286 -1.63 -11.43 1.22
CA GLU A 286 -1.14 -10.58 2.33
C GLU A 286 -2.12 -10.59 3.51
N ILE A 287 -3.44 -10.53 3.26
CA ILE A 287 -4.47 -10.64 4.29
C ILE A 287 -4.37 -12.01 4.99
N GLN A 288 -4.26 -13.08 4.23
CA GLN A 288 -4.13 -14.44 4.76
C GLN A 288 -2.90 -14.58 5.67
N LYS A 289 -1.72 -14.17 5.18
CA LYS A 289 -0.47 -14.19 5.97
C LYS A 289 -0.63 -13.47 7.30
N MET A 290 -1.23 -12.28 7.29
CA MET A 290 -1.43 -11.49 8.50
C MET A 290 -2.39 -12.17 9.50
N LEU A 291 -3.48 -12.75 9.02
CA LEU A 291 -4.44 -13.46 9.87
C LEU A 291 -3.79 -14.66 10.54
N PHE A 292 -3.01 -15.43 9.79
CA PHE A 292 -2.27 -16.57 10.34
C PHE A 292 -1.20 -16.15 11.35
N GLN A 293 -0.44 -15.09 11.09
CA GLN A 293 0.55 -14.58 12.05
C GLN A 293 -0.09 -14.13 13.37
N LYS A 294 -1.36 -13.67 13.33
CA LYS A 294 -2.12 -13.22 14.51
C LYS A 294 -3.02 -14.30 15.10
N SER A 295 -3.15 -15.45 14.45
CA SER A 295 -3.93 -16.58 14.99
C SER A 295 -3.34 -17.07 16.30
N PHE A 296 -4.21 -17.52 17.22
CA PHE A 296 -3.77 -18.15 18.47
C PHE A 296 -3.19 -19.55 18.25
N ILE A 297 -3.43 -20.18 17.11
CA ILE A 297 -2.86 -21.48 16.74
C ILE A 297 -1.50 -21.25 16.08
N ARG A 298 -0.46 -21.60 16.81
CA ARG A 298 0.92 -21.59 16.35
C ARG A 298 1.36 -23.01 16.08
N HIS A 299 1.34 -23.43 14.82
CA HIS A 299 1.90 -24.69 14.31
C HIS A 299 1.48 -26.01 14.99
N ALA A 300 1.15 -26.95 14.14
CA ALA A 300 0.65 -28.30 14.43
C ALA A 300 1.62 -29.27 15.10
N ALA A 301 2.76 -28.84 15.62
CA ALA A 301 3.85 -29.77 15.96
C ALA A 301 3.49 -30.86 16.98
N ASP A 302 2.46 -30.69 17.81
CA ASP A 302 2.24 -31.56 18.97
C ASP A 302 0.81 -32.10 19.14
N TYR A 303 -0.03 -32.09 18.08
CA TYR A 303 -1.35 -32.69 18.17
C TYR A 303 -1.31 -34.20 18.20
N LYS A 304 -2.13 -34.80 19.08
CA LYS A 304 -2.39 -36.23 19.14
C LYS A 304 -3.88 -36.50 19.00
N ILE A 305 -4.23 -37.57 18.31
CA ILE A 305 -5.62 -38.03 18.24
C ILE A 305 -6.04 -38.49 19.62
N ALA A 306 -7.02 -37.82 20.18
CA ALA A 306 -7.56 -38.08 21.53
C ALA A 306 -8.81 -38.95 21.52
N LYS A 307 -9.58 -38.94 20.43
CA LYS A 307 -10.83 -39.71 20.30
C LYS A 307 -10.80 -40.53 19.01
N GLU A 308 -11.36 -41.73 19.00
CA GLU A 308 -11.44 -42.57 17.78
C GLU A 308 -12.50 -42.08 16.80
N VAL A 309 -13.60 -41.48 17.29
CA VAL A 309 -14.68 -40.92 16.47
C VAL A 309 -15.28 -39.71 17.18
N VAL A 310 -15.53 -38.66 16.41
CA VAL A 310 -16.28 -37.47 16.83
C VAL A 310 -17.35 -37.16 15.81
N GLN A 311 -18.55 -36.83 16.27
CA GLN A 311 -19.68 -36.45 15.46
C GLN A 311 -20.28 -35.14 15.95
N ILE A 312 -20.41 -34.16 15.10
CA ILE A 312 -20.98 -32.83 15.42
C ILE A 312 -22.23 -32.61 14.57
N LYS A 313 -23.31 -32.18 15.19
CA LYS A 313 -24.55 -31.79 14.52
C LYS A 313 -24.95 -30.37 14.92
N LEU A 314 -25.16 -29.50 13.91
CA LEU A 314 -25.50 -28.10 14.13
C LEU A 314 -26.80 -27.71 13.41
N PRO A 315 -27.53 -26.72 13.95
CA PRO A 315 -28.69 -26.11 13.31
C PRO A 315 -28.23 -25.15 12.21
N VAL A 316 -29.15 -24.68 11.39
CA VAL A 316 -28.98 -23.50 10.55
C VAL A 316 -29.41 -22.24 11.31
N ARG A 317 -29.33 -21.06 10.71
CA ARG A 317 -29.68 -19.79 11.36
C ARG A 317 -30.60 -18.93 10.49
N VAL A 318 -31.36 -18.06 11.14
CA VAL A 318 -32.06 -16.93 10.49
C VAL A 318 -31.52 -15.62 11.00
N ASN A 319 -31.43 -14.62 10.11
CA ASN A 319 -31.12 -13.24 10.46
C ASN A 319 -32.37 -12.39 10.36
N TRP A 320 -32.65 -11.59 11.39
CA TRP A 320 -33.74 -10.62 11.38
C TRP A 320 -33.28 -9.20 11.11
N GLY A 321 -31.98 -8.90 11.30
CA GLY A 321 -31.43 -7.57 11.05
C GLY A 321 -29.91 -7.55 11.02
N GLY A 322 -29.36 -6.54 10.36
CA GLY A 322 -27.94 -6.24 10.33
C GLY A 322 -27.08 -7.17 9.47
N GLY A 323 -27.66 -8.09 8.71
CA GLY A 323 -26.90 -8.96 7.80
C GLY A 323 -26.04 -8.15 6.84
N TRP A 324 -24.85 -8.66 6.52
CA TRP A 324 -23.78 -8.04 5.73
C TRP A 324 -22.99 -6.92 6.44
N THR A 325 -23.42 -6.41 7.59
CA THR A 325 -22.58 -5.48 8.37
C THR A 325 -21.35 -6.16 8.98
N ASP A 326 -21.38 -7.48 9.08
CA ASP A 326 -20.32 -8.35 9.59
C ASP A 326 -19.27 -8.74 8.54
N THR A 327 -19.48 -8.33 7.28
CA THR A 327 -18.63 -8.74 6.15
C THR A 327 -17.55 -7.70 5.88
N PRO A 328 -16.29 -8.13 5.68
CA PRO A 328 -15.21 -7.24 5.22
C PRO A 328 -15.51 -6.62 3.84
N PRO A 329 -15.09 -5.38 3.56
CA PRO A 329 -14.30 -4.52 4.44
C PRO A 329 -15.14 -3.72 5.45
N TYR A 330 -16.48 -3.70 5.33
CA TYR A 330 -17.35 -2.87 6.16
C TYR A 330 -17.14 -3.09 7.67
N CYS A 331 -17.14 -4.35 8.12
CA CYS A 331 -16.94 -4.65 9.55
C CYS A 331 -15.55 -4.28 10.06
N ASN A 332 -14.54 -4.29 9.19
CA ASN A 332 -13.18 -3.89 9.55
C ASN A 332 -13.07 -2.38 9.82
N GLU A 333 -13.89 -1.59 9.15
CA GLU A 333 -13.90 -0.13 9.27
C GLU A 333 -14.88 0.37 10.33
N ASN A 334 -16.06 -0.26 10.41
CA ASN A 334 -17.19 0.25 11.20
C ASN A 334 -17.59 -0.66 12.36
N GLY A 335 -17.12 -1.91 12.38
CA GLY A 335 -17.70 -2.96 13.18
C GLY A 335 -18.99 -3.52 12.55
N GLY A 336 -19.46 -4.67 13.05
CA GLY A 336 -20.68 -5.31 12.59
C GLY A 336 -21.74 -5.39 13.69
N VAL A 337 -23.01 -5.44 13.28
CA VAL A 337 -24.17 -5.61 14.18
C VAL A 337 -25.15 -6.55 13.51
N VAL A 338 -25.48 -7.69 14.17
CA VAL A 338 -26.40 -8.69 13.63
C VAL A 338 -27.36 -9.18 14.72
N LEU A 339 -28.62 -9.33 14.36
CA LEU A 339 -29.65 -9.99 15.18
C LEU A 339 -30.03 -11.31 14.53
N ASN A 340 -29.76 -12.43 15.19
CA ASN A 340 -30.06 -13.77 14.65
C ASN A 340 -30.42 -14.81 15.71
N ALA A 341 -30.88 -15.96 15.22
CA ALA A 341 -31.12 -17.14 16.02
C ALA A 341 -30.86 -18.44 15.24
N PRO A 342 -30.42 -19.51 15.90
CA PRO A 342 -30.40 -20.85 15.30
C PRO A 342 -31.83 -21.41 15.20
N ILE A 343 -32.06 -22.15 14.11
CA ILE A 343 -33.34 -22.85 13.89
C ILE A 343 -33.12 -24.31 13.54
N LEU A 344 -34.03 -25.15 13.97
CA LEU A 344 -34.11 -26.56 13.54
C LEU A 344 -34.95 -26.64 12.26
N LEU A 345 -34.60 -27.55 11.37
CA LEU A 345 -35.42 -27.85 10.19
C LEU A 345 -36.22 -29.12 10.49
N LYS A 346 -37.55 -29.00 10.59
CA LYS A 346 -38.43 -30.10 10.94
C LYS A 346 -38.01 -30.82 12.22
N GLY A 347 -37.52 -30.05 13.21
CA GLY A 347 -37.03 -30.58 14.47
C GLY A 347 -35.62 -31.15 14.48
N GLU A 348 -34.93 -31.15 13.33
CA GLU A 348 -33.60 -31.74 13.16
C GLU A 348 -32.50 -30.69 12.94
N LYS A 349 -31.28 -31.06 13.33
CA LYS A 349 -30.06 -30.29 13.01
C LYS A 349 -29.49 -30.75 11.66
N PRO A 350 -29.59 -29.95 10.61
CA PRO A 350 -29.32 -30.42 9.24
C PRO A 350 -27.82 -30.51 8.88
N ILE A 351 -26.94 -29.91 9.69
CA ILE A 351 -25.49 -29.89 9.39
C ILE A 351 -24.81 -30.96 10.24
N GLU A 352 -24.15 -31.90 9.59
CA GLU A 352 -23.47 -33.02 10.25
C GLU A 352 -22.01 -33.09 9.77
N VAL A 353 -21.10 -33.31 10.73
CA VAL A 353 -19.68 -33.59 10.46
C VAL A 353 -19.26 -34.78 11.29
N GLU A 354 -18.56 -35.73 10.67
CA GLU A 354 -17.95 -36.87 11.36
C GLU A 354 -16.46 -36.91 11.03
N ILE A 355 -15.62 -37.06 12.05
CA ILE A 355 -14.21 -37.37 11.92
C ILE A 355 -13.89 -38.67 12.64
N LYS A 356 -13.18 -39.56 11.95
CA LYS A 356 -12.88 -40.91 12.44
C LYS A 356 -11.44 -41.28 12.15
N LYS A 357 -10.74 -41.82 13.15
CA LYS A 357 -9.39 -42.33 12.99
C LYS A 357 -9.36 -43.53 12.05
N ILE A 358 -8.33 -43.56 11.20
CA ILE A 358 -8.04 -44.74 10.35
C ILE A 358 -6.59 -45.18 10.60
N PRO A 359 -6.29 -46.48 10.38
CA PRO A 359 -4.93 -47.01 10.63
C PRO A 359 -3.89 -46.55 9.61
N GLU A 360 -4.31 -46.19 8.40
CA GLU A 360 -3.43 -45.72 7.33
C GLU A 360 -3.00 -44.28 7.57
N TYR A 361 -1.74 -43.94 7.22
CA TYR A 361 -1.22 -42.59 7.34
C TYR A 361 -1.57 -41.74 6.09
N ARG A 362 -2.86 -41.45 5.94
CA ARG A 362 -3.46 -40.57 4.94
C ARG A 362 -4.69 -39.88 5.49
N ILE A 363 -5.18 -38.87 4.81
CA ILE A 363 -6.45 -38.22 5.14
C ILE A 363 -7.47 -38.55 4.05
N GLU A 364 -8.64 -39.01 4.47
CA GLU A 364 -9.76 -39.28 3.58
C GLU A 364 -10.85 -38.23 3.79
N PHE A 365 -11.46 -37.80 2.68
CA PHE A 365 -12.52 -36.81 2.68
C PHE A 365 -13.80 -37.37 2.08
N ALA A 366 -14.96 -36.95 2.60
CA ALA A 366 -16.23 -37.17 1.96
C ALA A 366 -17.17 -35.97 2.12
N SER A 367 -17.82 -35.60 1.03
CA SER A 367 -18.96 -34.68 1.01
C SER A 367 -20.19 -35.50 0.63
N LEU A 368 -20.94 -35.93 1.66
CA LEU A 368 -21.97 -36.96 1.48
C LEU A 368 -23.21 -36.47 0.71
N ASP A 369 -23.49 -35.18 0.81
CA ASP A 369 -24.55 -34.50 0.05
C ASP A 369 -24.23 -34.32 -1.44
N PHE A 370 -22.94 -34.38 -1.80
CA PHE A 370 -22.46 -34.36 -3.20
C PHE A 370 -22.02 -35.75 -3.73
N TYR A 371 -22.07 -36.77 -2.89
CA TYR A 371 -21.54 -38.10 -3.22
C TYR A 371 -20.07 -38.04 -3.64
N ALA A 372 -19.31 -37.09 -3.14
CA ALA A 372 -17.90 -36.90 -3.44
C ALA A 372 -17.03 -37.59 -2.39
N TYR A 373 -16.01 -38.30 -2.84
CA TYR A 373 -15.02 -38.98 -2.00
C TYR A 373 -13.63 -38.68 -2.52
N GLY A 374 -12.70 -38.43 -1.63
CA GLY A 374 -11.33 -38.08 -1.97
C GLY A 374 -10.34 -38.48 -0.89
N LYS A 375 -9.07 -38.36 -1.19
CA LYS A 375 -7.97 -38.58 -0.24
C LYS A 375 -6.86 -37.56 -0.50
N ALA A 376 -6.06 -37.30 0.53
CA ALA A 376 -4.80 -36.58 0.41
C ALA A 376 -3.66 -37.42 1.01
N GLU A 377 -2.57 -37.50 0.30
CA GLU A 377 -1.35 -38.24 0.67
C GLU A 377 -0.15 -37.28 0.85
N THR A 378 -0.29 -36.01 0.40
CA THR A 378 0.72 -34.96 0.55
C THR A 378 0.15 -33.70 1.21
N VAL A 379 1.03 -32.87 1.72
CA VAL A 379 0.66 -31.56 2.32
C VAL A 379 0.21 -30.60 1.23
N GLU A 380 0.86 -30.60 0.08
CA GLU A 380 0.55 -29.75 -1.08
C GLU A 380 -0.89 -29.98 -1.60
N GLU A 381 -1.35 -31.23 -1.62
CA GLU A 381 -2.73 -31.55 -2.00
C GLU A 381 -3.77 -30.91 -1.05
N ILE A 382 -3.41 -30.68 0.21
CA ILE A 382 -4.28 -30.01 1.20
C ILE A 382 -4.13 -28.50 1.11
N GLN A 383 -2.93 -27.98 0.86
CA GLN A 383 -2.66 -26.55 0.69
C GLN A 383 -3.35 -25.98 -0.58
N ASP A 384 -3.62 -26.80 -1.58
CA ASP A 384 -4.43 -26.43 -2.75
C ASP A 384 -5.93 -26.42 -2.38
N CYS A 385 -6.32 -25.47 -1.55
CA CYS A 385 -7.71 -25.27 -1.10
C CYS A 385 -8.37 -24.00 -1.66
N HIS A 386 -7.67 -23.28 -2.55
CA HIS A 386 -8.17 -22.05 -3.17
C HIS A 386 -9.05 -22.30 -4.39
N ASN A 387 -9.05 -23.52 -4.93
CA ASN A 387 -9.85 -23.88 -6.10
C ASN A 387 -11.35 -23.95 -5.72
N PRO A 388 -12.18 -23.03 -6.23
CA PRO A 388 -13.61 -23.01 -5.90
C PRO A 388 -14.40 -24.23 -6.44
N TYR A 389 -13.80 -25.00 -7.34
CA TYR A 389 -14.37 -26.24 -7.90
C TYR A 389 -13.95 -27.49 -7.12
N ASP A 390 -13.03 -27.37 -6.15
CA ASP A 390 -12.66 -28.52 -5.31
C ASP A 390 -13.77 -28.81 -4.29
N SER A 391 -14.37 -29.98 -4.38
CA SER A 391 -15.40 -30.45 -3.45
C SER A 391 -14.91 -30.55 -2.00
N PHE A 392 -13.61 -30.53 -1.78
CA PHE A 392 -12.98 -30.67 -0.45
C PHE A 392 -12.27 -29.39 0.02
N ALA A 393 -12.40 -28.28 -0.68
CA ALA A 393 -11.76 -27.00 -0.29
C ALA A 393 -12.06 -26.65 1.19
N LEU A 394 -13.31 -26.80 1.64
CA LEU A 394 -13.72 -26.55 3.02
C LEU A 394 -13.03 -27.50 4.02
N HIS A 395 -12.93 -28.79 3.71
CA HIS A 395 -12.24 -29.78 4.57
C HIS A 395 -10.74 -29.45 4.70
N LYS A 396 -10.09 -29.13 3.59
CA LYS A 396 -8.68 -28.76 3.51
C LYS A 396 -8.41 -27.47 4.29
N ALA A 397 -9.23 -26.43 4.06
CA ALA A 397 -9.13 -25.16 4.77
C ALA A 397 -9.33 -25.33 6.30
N ALA A 398 -10.22 -26.24 6.73
CA ALA A 398 -10.40 -26.53 8.15
C ALA A 398 -9.13 -27.12 8.79
N LEU A 399 -8.45 -28.04 8.09
CA LEU A 399 -7.20 -28.63 8.59
C LEU A 399 -6.08 -27.59 8.71
N ILE A 400 -6.01 -26.66 7.76
CA ILE A 400 -5.02 -25.57 7.79
C ILE A 400 -5.36 -24.60 8.90
N ALA A 401 -6.61 -24.12 9.00
CA ALA A 401 -7.05 -23.18 10.02
C ALA A 401 -6.89 -23.74 11.45
N CYS A 402 -7.15 -25.05 11.62
CA CYS A 402 -6.93 -25.72 12.90
C CYS A 402 -5.44 -26.04 13.16
N GLY A 403 -4.53 -25.69 12.27
CA GLY A 403 -3.11 -25.94 12.41
C GLY A 403 -2.69 -27.40 12.34
N VAL A 404 -3.51 -28.29 11.78
CA VAL A 404 -3.14 -29.69 11.52
C VAL A 404 -2.11 -29.74 10.39
N ILE A 405 -2.32 -28.93 9.38
CA ILE A 405 -1.47 -28.79 8.20
C ILE A 405 -0.95 -27.35 8.15
N PRO A 406 0.33 -27.11 7.84
CA PRO A 406 0.85 -25.75 7.67
C PRO A 406 0.22 -25.08 6.45
N LEU A 407 0.06 -23.74 6.51
CA LEU A 407 -0.49 -22.95 5.40
C LEU A 407 0.44 -22.95 4.19
N ASP A 408 1.73 -22.90 4.44
CA ASP A 408 2.81 -22.82 3.46
C ASP A 408 4.01 -23.70 3.88
N GLY A 409 4.95 -23.87 2.95
CA GLY A 409 6.14 -24.67 3.19
C GLY A 409 5.93 -26.16 2.88
N HIS A 410 7.01 -26.91 2.97
CA HIS A 410 7.05 -28.35 2.68
C HIS A 410 7.13 -29.14 3.99
N ALA A 411 6.22 -30.08 4.15
CA ALA A 411 6.23 -31.05 5.24
C ALA A 411 5.74 -32.39 4.73
N GLU A 412 6.26 -33.46 5.30
CA GLU A 412 5.82 -34.82 4.96
C GLU A 412 4.52 -35.14 5.72
N LEU A 413 3.38 -35.24 5.01
CA LEU A 413 2.08 -35.57 5.60
C LEU A 413 2.14 -36.82 6.47
N ARG A 414 2.86 -37.84 5.99
CA ARG A 414 3.02 -39.10 6.71
C ARG A 414 3.70 -38.94 8.07
N GLU A 415 4.68 -38.04 8.17
CA GLU A 415 5.36 -37.76 9.45
C GLU A 415 4.45 -36.99 10.42
N ILE A 416 3.65 -36.06 9.91
CA ILE A 416 2.60 -35.37 10.71
C ILE A 416 1.65 -36.40 11.29
N LEU A 417 1.08 -37.28 10.44
CA LEU A 417 0.10 -38.28 10.86
C LEU A 417 0.68 -39.35 11.80
N LYS A 418 1.94 -39.75 11.62
CA LYS A 418 2.65 -40.61 12.58
C LYS A 418 2.74 -39.98 13.96
N LYS A 419 3.12 -38.71 14.04
CA LYS A 419 3.18 -37.96 15.31
C LYS A 419 1.81 -37.84 15.95
N MET A 420 0.76 -37.67 15.16
CA MET A 420 -0.63 -37.63 15.63
C MET A 420 -1.17 -38.98 16.10
N GLY A 421 -0.59 -40.08 15.65
CA GLY A 421 -0.98 -41.45 16.03
C GLY A 421 -1.94 -42.15 15.08
N GLY A 422 -2.02 -41.70 13.82
CA GLY A 422 -2.82 -42.30 12.75
C GLY A 422 -3.30 -41.29 11.71
N GLY A 423 -3.90 -41.77 10.62
CA GLY A 423 -4.68 -40.95 9.71
C GLY A 423 -6.13 -40.82 10.16
N PHE A 424 -6.93 -40.14 9.38
CA PHE A 424 -8.35 -39.97 9.68
C PHE A 424 -9.20 -39.76 8.43
N TYR A 425 -10.49 -40.05 8.60
CA TYR A 425 -11.55 -39.79 7.63
C TYR A 425 -12.37 -38.61 8.16
N LEU A 426 -12.60 -37.60 7.32
CA LEU A 426 -13.41 -36.41 7.65
C LEU A 426 -14.55 -36.31 6.63
N SER A 427 -15.78 -36.41 7.11
CA SER A 427 -16.97 -36.32 6.27
C SER A 427 -17.89 -35.19 6.69
N THR A 428 -18.55 -34.61 5.71
CA THR A 428 -19.55 -33.55 5.86
C THR A 428 -20.85 -33.96 5.20
N LYS A 429 -21.98 -33.47 5.75
CA LYS A 429 -23.31 -33.69 5.21
C LYS A 429 -24.23 -32.53 5.57
N VAL A 430 -24.99 -32.06 4.58
CA VAL A 430 -26.07 -31.09 4.78
C VAL A 430 -27.40 -31.72 4.35
N CYS A 431 -28.33 -31.87 5.29
CA CYS A 431 -29.59 -32.58 5.07
C CYS A 431 -30.73 -31.59 4.81
N ASN A 432 -31.45 -31.78 3.72
CA ASN A 432 -32.72 -31.07 3.44
C ASN A 432 -32.62 -29.51 3.39
N VAL A 433 -31.45 -28.96 3.14
CA VAL A 433 -31.24 -27.53 2.96
C VAL A 433 -30.87 -27.27 1.50
N PRO A 434 -31.67 -26.52 0.73
CA PRO A 434 -31.34 -26.18 -0.65
C PRO A 434 -30.06 -25.32 -0.73
N LYS A 435 -29.25 -25.53 -1.76
CA LYS A 435 -28.13 -24.63 -2.08
C LYS A 435 -28.64 -23.21 -2.30
N GLY A 436 -27.91 -22.22 -1.81
CA GLY A 436 -28.28 -20.81 -1.98
C GLY A 436 -29.47 -20.38 -1.12
N SER A 437 -29.88 -21.19 -0.13
CA SER A 437 -31.00 -20.88 0.77
C SER A 437 -30.80 -19.63 1.64
N GLY A 438 -29.58 -19.11 1.72
CA GLY A 438 -29.25 -17.99 2.61
C GLY A 438 -29.24 -18.34 4.10
N LEU A 439 -29.29 -19.63 4.48
CA LEU A 439 -29.35 -20.08 5.88
C LEU A 439 -27.95 -20.27 6.52
N GLY A 440 -26.88 -19.81 5.86
CA GLY A 440 -25.51 -19.83 6.40
C GLY A 440 -24.84 -21.19 6.46
N THR A 441 -25.31 -22.14 5.64
CA THR A 441 -24.88 -23.54 5.71
C THR A 441 -23.37 -23.73 5.55
N SER A 442 -22.69 -22.98 4.68
CA SER A 442 -21.25 -23.12 4.44
C SER A 442 -20.43 -22.78 5.69
N SER A 443 -20.60 -21.57 6.23
CA SER A 443 -19.84 -21.13 7.40
C SER A 443 -20.20 -21.89 8.69
N ILE A 444 -21.46 -22.37 8.82
CA ILE A 444 -21.84 -23.24 9.93
C ILE A 444 -21.19 -24.62 9.78
N LEU A 445 -21.11 -25.15 8.55
CA LEU A 445 -20.41 -26.40 8.26
C LEU A 445 -18.91 -26.29 8.56
N SER A 446 -18.30 -25.14 8.20
CA SER A 446 -16.92 -24.80 8.60
C SER A 446 -16.75 -24.85 10.11
N GLY A 447 -17.69 -24.25 10.86
CA GLY A 447 -17.69 -24.29 12.32
C GLY A 447 -17.86 -25.70 12.91
N ALA A 448 -18.68 -26.55 12.26
CA ALA A 448 -18.82 -27.95 12.64
C ALA A 448 -17.52 -28.73 12.42
N CYS A 449 -16.82 -28.49 11.30
CA CYS A 449 -15.49 -29.08 11.02
C CYS A 449 -14.47 -28.67 12.08
N VAL A 450 -14.38 -27.39 12.39
CA VAL A 450 -13.46 -26.86 13.42
C VAL A 450 -13.74 -27.52 14.78
N LYS A 451 -15.01 -27.58 15.21
CA LYS A 451 -15.39 -28.26 16.46
C LYS A 451 -15.04 -29.76 16.43
N ALA A 452 -15.33 -30.45 15.32
CA ALA A 452 -15.03 -31.87 15.20
C ALA A 452 -13.52 -32.14 15.27
N ILE A 453 -12.72 -31.37 14.56
CA ILE A 453 -11.25 -31.47 14.58
C ILE A 453 -10.72 -31.15 15.98
N GLY A 454 -11.20 -30.07 16.61
CA GLY A 454 -10.79 -29.72 17.97
C GLY A 454 -11.06 -30.84 18.96
N GLU A 455 -12.26 -31.37 19.01
CA GLU A 455 -12.61 -32.49 19.91
C GLU A 455 -11.84 -33.77 19.60
N PHE A 456 -11.60 -34.07 18.30
CA PHE A 456 -10.82 -35.21 17.85
C PHE A 456 -9.36 -35.14 18.32
N LEU A 457 -8.82 -33.93 18.38
CA LEU A 457 -7.46 -33.66 18.84
C LEU A 457 -7.37 -33.38 20.36
N GLY A 458 -8.49 -33.51 21.09
CA GLY A 458 -8.53 -33.23 22.54
C GLY A 458 -8.36 -31.74 22.89
N GLN A 459 -8.64 -30.85 21.95
CA GLN A 459 -8.58 -29.41 22.16
C GLN A 459 -9.93 -28.89 22.68
N SER A 460 -9.87 -28.00 23.67
CA SER A 460 -11.05 -27.34 24.24
C SER A 460 -11.12 -25.88 23.83
N TRP A 461 -11.38 -25.64 22.56
CA TRP A 461 -11.51 -24.27 22.04
C TRP A 461 -12.82 -23.64 22.52
N SER A 462 -12.73 -22.39 22.98
CA SER A 462 -13.91 -21.58 23.27
C SER A 462 -14.66 -21.22 21.97
N ASP A 463 -15.96 -20.88 22.11
CA ASP A 463 -16.74 -20.44 20.96
C ASP A 463 -16.08 -19.26 20.21
N SER A 464 -15.50 -18.30 20.93
CA SER A 464 -14.76 -17.18 20.32
C SER A 464 -13.57 -17.64 19.49
N GLN A 465 -12.85 -18.67 19.94
CA GLN A 465 -11.73 -19.25 19.19
C GLN A 465 -12.25 -20.01 17.95
N VAL A 466 -13.37 -20.72 18.08
CA VAL A 466 -13.99 -21.38 16.92
C VAL A 466 -14.43 -20.35 15.86
N TYR A 467 -15.02 -19.21 16.29
CA TYR A 467 -15.38 -18.13 15.35
C TYR A 467 -14.17 -17.57 14.61
N GLU A 468 -13.05 -17.36 15.33
CA GLU A 468 -11.80 -16.90 14.72
C GLU A 468 -11.25 -17.89 13.69
N LEU A 469 -11.28 -19.19 13.99
CA LEU A 469 -10.84 -20.22 13.07
C LEU A 469 -11.71 -20.32 11.82
N VAL A 470 -13.03 -20.15 11.95
CA VAL A 470 -13.94 -20.12 10.81
C VAL A 470 -13.68 -18.90 9.94
N LEU A 471 -13.46 -17.73 10.53
CA LEU A 471 -13.07 -16.54 9.76
C LEU A 471 -11.76 -16.77 9.00
N ASN A 472 -10.79 -17.43 9.62
CA ASN A 472 -9.54 -17.81 8.95
C ASN A 472 -9.80 -18.77 7.77
N MET A 473 -10.70 -19.75 7.92
CA MET A 473 -11.10 -20.64 6.82
C MET A 473 -11.72 -19.87 5.64
N GLU A 474 -12.62 -18.92 5.89
CA GLU A 474 -13.24 -18.09 4.85
C GLU A 474 -12.18 -17.28 4.09
N GLN A 475 -11.16 -16.80 4.78
CA GLN A 475 -10.06 -16.09 4.14
C GLN A 475 -9.15 -17.04 3.34
N ILE A 476 -8.86 -18.24 3.86
CA ILE A 476 -8.08 -19.27 3.14
C ILE A 476 -8.78 -19.63 1.84
N MET A 477 -10.09 -19.81 1.86
CA MET A 477 -10.89 -20.16 0.67
C MET A 477 -11.18 -18.95 -0.23
N SER A 478 -10.73 -17.73 0.15
CA SER A 478 -11.01 -16.48 -0.56
C SER A 478 -12.51 -16.19 -0.76
N THR A 479 -13.37 -16.69 0.13
CA THR A 479 -14.82 -16.49 0.07
C THR A 479 -15.25 -15.14 0.62
N GLY A 480 -14.41 -14.49 1.46
CA GLY A 480 -14.65 -13.16 2.01
C GLY A 480 -15.86 -13.10 2.95
N GLY A 481 -16.28 -14.21 3.53
CA GLY A 481 -17.42 -14.30 4.42
C GLY A 481 -17.23 -13.52 5.74
N GLY A 482 -18.36 -13.12 6.34
CA GLY A 482 -18.40 -12.50 7.67
C GLY A 482 -18.54 -13.53 8.79
N TRP A 483 -18.89 -13.07 9.98
CA TRP A 483 -19.02 -13.92 11.17
C TRP A 483 -20.47 -14.26 11.57
N GLN A 484 -21.48 -13.71 10.91
CA GLN A 484 -22.89 -13.87 11.29
C GLN A 484 -23.36 -15.34 11.31
N ASP A 485 -22.90 -16.13 10.35
CA ASP A 485 -23.39 -17.47 10.09
C ASP A 485 -22.89 -18.47 11.12
N GLN A 486 -21.57 -18.52 11.33
CA GLN A 486 -20.99 -19.40 12.33
C GLN A 486 -21.43 -19.03 13.75
N VAL A 487 -21.51 -17.74 14.09
CA VAL A 487 -22.03 -17.33 15.41
C VAL A 487 -23.51 -17.70 15.54
N GLY A 488 -24.28 -17.53 14.46
CA GLY A 488 -25.70 -17.89 14.44
C GLY A 488 -25.97 -19.37 14.70
N GLY A 489 -25.24 -20.24 14.00
CA GLY A 489 -25.43 -21.69 14.08
C GLY A 489 -24.73 -22.38 15.25
N LEU A 490 -23.57 -21.86 15.68
CA LEU A 490 -22.78 -22.47 16.75
C LEU A 490 -23.29 -22.15 18.16
N THR A 491 -23.96 -21.00 18.33
CA THR A 491 -24.37 -20.47 19.62
C THR A 491 -25.90 -20.48 19.74
N PRO A 492 -26.45 -21.01 20.83
CA PRO A 492 -27.90 -21.10 21.01
C PRO A 492 -28.56 -19.74 21.29
N GLY A 493 -29.88 -19.69 21.20
CA GLY A 493 -30.72 -18.56 21.61
C GLY A 493 -30.80 -17.43 20.60
N VAL A 494 -31.73 -16.51 20.84
CA VAL A 494 -31.82 -15.26 20.09
C VAL A 494 -30.72 -14.32 20.56
N LYS A 495 -29.96 -13.76 19.61
CA LYS A 495 -28.71 -13.04 19.91
C LYS A 495 -28.61 -11.73 19.17
N TYR A 496 -28.20 -10.71 19.93
CA TYR A 496 -27.66 -9.47 19.39
C TYR A 496 -26.14 -9.57 19.42
N ILE A 497 -25.53 -9.50 18.24
CA ILE A 497 -24.11 -9.76 18.06
C ILE A 497 -23.47 -8.49 17.53
N THR A 498 -22.36 -8.08 18.12
CA THR A 498 -21.59 -6.91 17.68
C THR A 498 -20.12 -7.26 17.52
N SER A 499 -19.42 -6.53 16.66
CA SER A 499 -17.97 -6.54 16.62
C SER A 499 -17.40 -5.12 16.64
N ARG A 500 -16.14 -4.98 17.06
CA ARG A 500 -15.42 -3.70 16.97
C ARG A 500 -14.69 -3.61 15.65
N PRO A 501 -14.49 -2.36 15.12
CA PRO A 501 -13.61 -2.14 13.98
C PRO A 501 -12.22 -2.77 14.17
N GLY A 502 -11.61 -3.18 13.08
CA GLY A 502 -10.27 -3.76 13.05
C GLY A 502 -10.22 -5.04 12.22
N ILE A 503 -9.01 -5.45 11.84
CA ILE A 503 -8.79 -6.67 11.05
C ILE A 503 -9.16 -7.92 11.86
N ARG A 504 -8.80 -7.92 13.15
CA ARG A 504 -9.20 -8.97 14.09
C ARG A 504 -10.54 -8.63 14.71
N GLN A 505 -11.59 -9.24 14.21
CA GLN A 505 -12.96 -9.04 14.70
C GLN A 505 -13.13 -9.64 16.10
N LYS A 506 -13.30 -8.78 17.12
CA LYS A 506 -13.72 -9.21 18.46
C LYS A 506 -15.23 -9.24 18.53
N ILE A 507 -15.78 -10.43 18.50
CA ILE A 507 -17.22 -10.68 18.46
C ILE A 507 -17.76 -10.71 19.89
N HIS A 508 -18.81 -9.94 20.15
CA HIS A 508 -19.55 -9.90 21.41
C HIS A 508 -20.96 -10.39 21.18
N VAL A 509 -21.36 -11.41 21.93
CA VAL A 509 -22.70 -12.01 21.86
C VAL A 509 -23.50 -11.61 23.10
N THR A 510 -24.64 -10.96 22.87
CA THR A 510 -25.62 -10.62 23.91
C THR A 510 -26.87 -11.44 23.67
N TYR A 511 -27.26 -12.27 24.65
CA TYR A 511 -28.46 -13.05 24.54
C TYR A 511 -29.70 -12.20 24.85
N LEU A 512 -30.72 -12.35 24.03
CA LEU A 512 -32.02 -11.73 24.26
C LEU A 512 -32.93 -12.72 24.97
N GLU A 513 -33.35 -12.37 26.17
CA GLU A 513 -34.36 -13.15 26.93
C GLU A 513 -35.75 -12.77 26.39
N LEU A 514 -36.34 -13.68 25.63
CA LEU A 514 -37.71 -13.55 25.15
C LEU A 514 -38.68 -14.24 26.15
N ASP A 515 -39.82 -13.62 26.37
CA ASP A 515 -40.90 -14.26 27.09
C ASP A 515 -41.48 -15.47 26.33
N GLN A 516 -42.31 -16.25 27.00
CA GLN A 516 -42.85 -17.50 26.44
C GLN A 516 -43.82 -17.27 25.28
N ASP A 517 -44.58 -16.17 25.30
CA ASP A 517 -45.57 -15.86 24.26
C ASP A 517 -44.84 -15.41 22.97
N THR A 518 -43.83 -14.53 23.11
CA THR A 518 -42.97 -14.13 21.97
C THR A 518 -42.24 -15.34 21.38
N LYS A 519 -41.73 -16.26 22.21
CA LYS A 519 -41.09 -17.49 21.70
C LYS A 519 -42.07 -18.35 20.90
N LYS A 520 -43.31 -18.44 21.32
CA LYS A 520 -44.34 -19.21 20.65
C LYS A 520 -44.69 -18.55 19.30
N GLU A 521 -44.92 -17.25 19.27
CA GLU A 521 -45.17 -16.50 18.04
C GLU A 521 -44.04 -16.62 17.01
N LEU A 522 -42.80 -16.66 17.44
CA LEU A 522 -41.66 -16.87 16.55
C LEU A 522 -41.54 -18.29 15.99
N GLN A 523 -42.22 -19.27 16.60
CA GLN A 523 -42.23 -20.67 16.16
C GLN A 523 -43.41 -20.98 15.22
N GLU A 524 -44.46 -20.20 15.24
CA GLU A 524 -45.62 -20.26 14.33
C GLU A 524 -45.35 -19.54 13.00
#